data_6bfb452fcd1cd878479ddae1ebe1f1eb
#
_entry.id   6bfb452fcd1cd878479ddae1ebe1f1eb
#
_cell.length_a   1.000
_cell.length_b   1.000
_cell.length_c   1.000
_cell.angle_alpha   90.00
_cell.angle_beta   90.00
_cell.angle_gamma   90.00
#
_symmetry.space_group_name_H-M   'P 1'
#
loop_
_entity.id
_entity.type
_entity.pdbx_description
1 polymer ?
#
loop_
_entity_poly.entity_id
_entity_poly.type
_entity_poly.pdbx_seq_one_letter_code
_entity_poly.pdbx_strand_id
1 'polypeptide(L)'
;MKIKTLSAISLTVIPSLILANFCHPFPSSQANSTGESSIFNGELEEGAVIKVLENDTAISKGYFAELIAAFNEAYSDYNITAVDANTDQYVDLANDGPYGYGPDVLYQANDVIMQYAEDQHIYPLPVEELDAYDTTSSAAWKAFEVEKDGTTYTCGVPVNVQTPMLYYRKDLLPSDWQENWDDNNNDIPDMIETWSSLLEFSQERHAENSSQYGYMESLYDSYFSSGFLFSYGAYIFGDDNTDTNDIGFAAGDAEKGAKIIQQLASAMNEESIDDTITTSAYSKLADGTYFATMSTPDVYSTFLDELIKAYENEGKSEEEAKELASENLVMVSLPQLPESGDLTDDSSELIDTKTMGGVNGYAISAYTNYPNASLAFINFATSYENIVKRYEMLGIVPTREDVVKEIGGVTEVVYENLENDNIVLMPSNSAVSQIWTPTQTFFADITKDVFRSESDKKYKTNEDLKQGLEKVTQQISDAIHTLE
;
A
#
# COMPACT_ATOMS: atom_id res chain seq x y z
N MET A 1 -78.36 6.34 -29.03
CA MET A 1 -77.07 5.75 -28.64
C MET A 1 -76.37 6.77 -27.76
N LYS A 2 -76.36 6.55 -26.42
CA LYS A 2 -75.93 7.56 -25.44
C LYS A 2 -74.46 7.24 -25.07
N ILE A 3 -73.60 8.20 -25.34
CA ILE A 3 -72.19 8.17 -24.91
C ILE A 3 -72.14 8.68 -23.47
N LYS A 4 -71.65 7.85 -22.57
CA LYS A 4 -71.36 8.24 -21.15
C LYS A 4 -69.97 8.80 -21.09
N THR A 5 -69.86 10.02 -20.64
CA THR A 5 -68.64 10.71 -20.24
C THR A 5 -68.12 10.12 -18.92
N LEU A 6 -66.88 9.59 -18.93
CA LEU A 6 -66.15 9.25 -17.69
C LEU A 6 -65.36 10.48 -17.22
N SER A 7 -65.64 10.90 -16.03
CA SER A 7 -64.85 11.93 -15.31
C SER A 7 -63.48 11.35 -14.90
N ALA A 8 -62.42 12.01 -15.29
CA ALA A 8 -61.08 11.73 -14.82
C ALA A 8 -60.90 12.33 -13.41
N ILE A 9 -60.65 11.47 -12.43
CA ILE A 9 -60.20 11.88 -11.09
C ILE A 9 -58.70 12.11 -11.20
N SER A 10 -58.28 13.36 -11.08
CA SER A 10 -56.87 13.75 -10.98
C SER A 10 -56.36 13.41 -9.58
N LEU A 11 -55.56 12.37 -9.44
CA LEU A 11 -54.79 12.09 -8.24
C LEU A 11 -53.55 12.97 -8.28
N THR A 12 -53.55 14.03 -7.48
CA THR A 12 -52.35 14.83 -7.22
C THR A 12 -51.47 14.04 -6.25
N VAL A 13 -50.44 13.37 -6.78
CA VAL A 13 -49.34 12.82 -5.97
C VAL A 13 -48.48 13.99 -5.57
N ILE A 14 -48.54 14.38 -4.29
CA ILE A 14 -47.56 15.27 -3.67
C ILE A 14 -46.32 14.42 -3.44
N PRO A 15 -45.18 14.73 -4.07
CA PRO A 15 -43.95 14.09 -3.68
C PRO A 15 -43.58 14.61 -2.26
N SER A 16 -43.69 13.76 -1.27
CA SER A 16 -43.07 14.00 0.02
C SER A 16 -41.57 14.05 -0.23
N LEU A 17 -40.99 15.24 -0.26
CA LEU A 17 -39.57 15.43 -0.10
C LEU A 17 -39.23 14.89 1.31
N ILE A 18 -38.72 13.69 1.36
CA ILE A 18 -37.93 13.25 2.51
C ILE A 18 -36.64 14.06 2.40
N LEU A 19 -36.57 15.17 3.14
CA LEU A 19 -35.30 15.79 3.48
C LEU A 19 -34.58 14.77 4.36
N ALA A 20 -33.73 13.93 3.75
CA ALA A 20 -32.71 13.25 4.50
C ALA A 20 -31.84 14.36 5.10
N ASN A 21 -31.93 14.54 6.40
CA ASN A 21 -30.94 15.30 7.14
C ASN A 21 -29.62 14.53 7.01
N PHE A 22 -28.81 14.91 6.03
CA PHE A 22 -27.44 14.49 5.98
C PHE A 22 -26.75 15.10 7.21
N CYS A 23 -26.61 14.34 8.30
CA CYS A 23 -25.67 14.67 9.35
C CYS A 23 -24.31 14.71 8.68
N HIS A 24 -23.64 15.87 8.72
CA HIS A 24 -22.24 15.95 8.34
C HIS A 24 -21.45 15.04 9.29
N PRO A 25 -20.61 14.12 8.82
CA PRO A 25 -19.86 13.21 9.67
C PRO A 25 -18.92 13.92 10.65
N PHE A 26 -18.42 15.12 10.26
CA PHE A 26 -17.60 15.94 11.12
C PHE A 26 -18.45 16.90 11.94
N PRO A 27 -18.22 17.03 13.27
CA PRO A 27 -18.87 18.02 14.12
C PRO A 27 -18.61 19.44 13.56
N SER A 28 -19.66 20.25 13.40
CA SER A 28 -19.48 21.65 13.01
C SER A 28 -18.79 22.42 14.13
N SER A 29 -17.83 23.31 13.80
CA SER A 29 -17.11 24.18 14.75
C SER A 29 -18.01 25.11 15.58
N GLN A 30 -19.33 25.10 15.39
CA GLN A 30 -20.33 25.85 16.14
C GLN A 30 -21.13 25.02 17.14
N ALA A 31 -20.82 23.76 17.36
CA ALA A 31 -21.47 22.93 18.40
C ALA A 31 -20.98 23.34 19.79
N ASN A 32 -21.30 24.56 20.21
CA ASN A 32 -21.23 24.98 21.59
C ASN A 32 -22.45 24.41 22.37
N SER A 33 -22.16 23.44 23.21
CA SER A 33 -22.86 23.16 24.47
C SER A 33 -24.39 23.00 24.45
N THR A 34 -24.95 22.14 23.63
CA THR A 34 -26.24 21.48 23.89
C THR A 34 -26.22 20.08 23.26
N GLY A 35 -25.85 19.09 24.06
CA GLY A 35 -26.27 17.69 24.06
C GLY A 35 -26.60 16.98 22.74
N GLU A 36 -25.85 17.18 21.66
CA GLU A 36 -25.86 16.22 20.55
C GLU A 36 -25.00 15.04 21.00
N SER A 37 -25.65 13.89 21.26
CA SER A 37 -24.95 12.64 21.55
C SER A 37 -24.05 12.28 20.39
N SER A 38 -22.79 11.96 20.70
CA SER A 38 -21.88 11.36 19.72
C SER A 38 -22.60 10.19 19.03
N ILE A 39 -22.43 10.04 17.70
CA ILE A 39 -22.96 8.90 16.95
C ILE A 39 -22.43 7.58 17.52
N PHE A 40 -21.19 7.61 18.00
CA PHE A 40 -20.55 6.53 18.76
C PHE A 40 -20.87 6.73 20.25
N ASN A 41 -21.91 6.06 20.73
CA ASN A 41 -22.40 6.19 22.11
C ASN A 41 -22.22 4.90 22.91
N GLY A 42 -21.59 3.87 22.31
CA GLY A 42 -21.38 2.56 22.93
C GLY A 42 -22.63 1.65 22.97
N GLU A 43 -23.78 2.09 22.45
CA GLU A 43 -24.99 1.27 22.38
C GLU A 43 -25.01 0.51 21.05
N LEU A 44 -24.78 -0.81 21.10
CA LEU A 44 -24.79 -1.68 19.92
C LEU A 44 -26.18 -1.74 19.30
N GLU A 45 -26.25 -1.65 17.97
CA GLU A 45 -27.48 -1.78 17.20
C GLU A 45 -27.88 -3.26 17.10
N GLU A 46 -28.79 -3.72 17.96
CA GLU A 46 -29.25 -5.10 18.01
C GLU A 46 -29.85 -5.54 16.66
N GLY A 47 -29.41 -6.70 16.17
CA GLY A 47 -29.85 -7.23 14.88
C GLY A 47 -29.16 -6.60 13.66
N ALA A 48 -28.09 -5.84 13.86
CA ALA A 48 -27.32 -5.25 12.77
C ALA A 48 -26.71 -6.32 11.83
N VAL A 49 -26.73 -6.04 10.55
CA VAL A 49 -26.02 -6.81 9.53
C VAL A 49 -25.00 -5.87 8.87
N ILE A 50 -23.73 -6.01 9.26
CA ILE A 50 -22.64 -5.15 8.84
C ILE A 50 -22.05 -5.70 7.54
N LYS A 51 -22.04 -4.92 6.48
CA LYS A 51 -21.36 -5.24 5.23
C LYS A 51 -19.91 -4.78 5.32
N VAL A 52 -18.97 -5.70 5.20
CA VAL A 52 -17.54 -5.43 5.29
C VAL A 52 -16.89 -5.63 3.94
N LEU A 53 -16.16 -4.63 3.47
CA LEU A 53 -15.27 -4.73 2.33
C LEU A 53 -13.87 -5.11 2.82
N GLU A 54 -13.33 -6.18 2.26
CA GLU A 54 -11.99 -6.67 2.58
C GLU A 54 -11.18 -6.88 1.28
N ASN A 55 -9.87 -7.05 1.36
CA ASN A 55 -9.05 -7.25 0.18
C ASN A 55 -9.13 -8.70 -0.37
N ASP A 56 -8.84 -8.83 -1.66
CA ASP A 56 -8.96 -10.10 -2.39
C ASP A 56 -8.06 -11.21 -1.83
N THR A 57 -6.87 -10.87 -1.30
CA THR A 57 -5.95 -11.83 -0.69
C THR A 57 -6.54 -12.41 0.60
N ALA A 58 -7.08 -11.56 1.47
CA ALA A 58 -7.73 -12.01 2.71
C ALA A 58 -8.96 -12.89 2.43
N ILE A 59 -9.72 -12.56 1.36
CA ILE A 59 -10.87 -13.35 0.92
C ILE A 59 -10.40 -14.70 0.36
N SER A 60 -9.48 -14.70 -0.60
CA SER A 60 -9.03 -15.90 -1.30
C SER A 60 -8.28 -16.88 -0.41
N LYS A 61 -7.56 -16.40 0.61
CA LYS A 61 -6.84 -17.20 1.61
C LYS A 61 -7.74 -17.70 2.75
N GLY A 62 -9.00 -17.28 2.79
CA GLY A 62 -9.97 -17.74 3.78
C GLY A 62 -9.91 -16.98 5.12
N TYR A 63 -8.94 -16.08 5.34
CA TYR A 63 -8.83 -15.27 6.56
C TYR A 63 -10.13 -14.51 6.85
N PHE A 64 -10.66 -13.84 5.84
CA PHE A 64 -11.85 -13.02 5.99
C PHE A 64 -13.10 -13.83 6.38
N ALA A 65 -13.27 -15.03 5.79
CA ALA A 65 -14.37 -15.92 6.15
C ALA A 65 -14.28 -16.39 7.62
N GLU A 66 -13.06 -16.67 8.11
CA GLU A 66 -12.83 -17.06 9.49
C GLU A 66 -13.04 -15.89 10.47
N LEU A 67 -12.61 -14.68 10.10
CA LEU A 67 -12.83 -13.45 10.89
C LEU A 67 -14.33 -13.17 11.06
N ILE A 68 -15.10 -13.21 9.95
CA ILE A 68 -16.56 -13.04 9.98
C ILE A 68 -17.22 -14.10 10.88
N ALA A 69 -16.85 -15.37 10.74
CA ALA A 69 -17.43 -16.45 11.53
C ALA A 69 -17.17 -16.24 13.05
N ALA A 70 -15.94 -15.88 13.41
CA ALA A 70 -15.57 -15.62 14.79
C ALA A 70 -16.30 -14.38 15.38
N PHE A 71 -16.39 -13.30 14.60
CA PHE A 71 -17.16 -12.12 15.01
C PHE A 71 -18.65 -12.45 15.23
N ASN A 72 -19.27 -13.17 14.30
CA ASN A 72 -20.68 -13.54 14.37
C ASN A 72 -20.98 -14.44 15.59
N GLU A 73 -20.03 -15.30 15.96
CA GLU A 73 -20.14 -16.09 17.20
C GLU A 73 -20.02 -15.21 18.44
N ALA A 74 -19.04 -14.32 18.50
CA ALA A 74 -18.78 -13.43 19.64
C ALA A 74 -19.95 -12.46 19.92
N TYR A 75 -20.63 -12.00 18.87
CA TYR A 75 -21.73 -11.03 18.98
C TYR A 75 -23.13 -11.65 18.81
N SER A 76 -23.22 -12.99 18.90
CA SER A 76 -24.50 -13.73 18.73
C SER A 76 -25.58 -13.31 19.73
N ASP A 77 -25.23 -12.97 20.96
CA ASP A 77 -26.18 -12.52 22.01
C ASP A 77 -26.88 -11.19 21.66
N TYR A 78 -26.26 -10.38 20.79
CA TYR A 78 -26.80 -9.13 20.26
C TYR A 78 -27.51 -9.30 18.91
N ASN A 79 -27.52 -10.50 18.35
CA ASN A 79 -27.94 -10.80 16.97
C ASN A 79 -27.21 -9.95 15.91
N ILE A 80 -25.98 -9.52 16.16
CA ILE A 80 -25.15 -8.77 15.22
C ILE A 80 -24.38 -9.75 14.36
N THR A 81 -24.34 -9.49 13.05
CA THR A 81 -23.58 -10.29 12.10
C THR A 81 -22.79 -9.41 11.13
N ALA A 82 -21.58 -9.83 10.80
CA ALA A 82 -20.83 -9.28 9.68
C ALA A 82 -21.00 -10.19 8.47
N VAL A 83 -21.00 -9.59 7.28
CA VAL A 83 -21.08 -10.29 6.00
C VAL A 83 -20.11 -9.63 5.00
N ASP A 84 -19.63 -10.41 4.04
CA ASP A 84 -18.89 -9.88 2.91
C ASP A 84 -19.79 -8.91 2.11
N ALA A 85 -19.28 -7.71 1.85
CA ALA A 85 -20.00 -6.72 1.04
C ALA A 85 -20.18 -7.17 -0.41
N ASN A 86 -19.36 -8.13 -0.89
CA ASN A 86 -19.35 -8.62 -2.26
C ASN A 86 -19.29 -7.49 -3.31
N THR A 87 -18.54 -6.45 -3.01
CA THR A 87 -18.28 -5.33 -3.91
C THR A 87 -16.81 -5.34 -4.33
N ASP A 88 -16.52 -4.71 -5.47
CA ASP A 88 -15.16 -4.45 -5.90
C ASP A 88 -14.41 -3.64 -4.81
N GLN A 89 -13.13 -3.96 -4.58
CA GLN A 89 -12.31 -3.22 -3.62
C GLN A 89 -12.18 -1.72 -3.95
N TYR A 90 -12.46 -1.33 -5.19
CA TYR A 90 -12.49 0.07 -5.66
C TYR A 90 -13.92 0.63 -5.70
N VAL A 91 -14.77 0.25 -4.74
CA VAL A 91 -16.12 0.79 -4.62
C VAL A 91 -16.09 2.32 -4.64
N ASP A 92 -16.96 2.91 -5.44
CA ASP A 92 -17.16 4.38 -5.44
C ASP A 92 -18.11 4.79 -4.33
N LEU A 93 -17.57 4.92 -3.11
CA LEU A 93 -18.35 5.26 -1.92
C LEU A 93 -19.06 6.62 -2.05
N ALA A 94 -18.46 7.56 -2.77
CA ALA A 94 -19.03 8.89 -2.99
C ALA A 94 -20.33 8.83 -3.82
N ASN A 95 -20.36 7.98 -4.84
CA ASN A 95 -21.53 7.82 -5.71
C ASN A 95 -22.52 6.79 -5.16
N ASP A 96 -22.06 5.69 -4.58
CA ASP A 96 -22.89 4.57 -4.15
C ASP A 96 -23.45 4.72 -2.73
N GLY A 97 -22.68 5.29 -1.84
CA GLY A 97 -23.02 5.44 -0.42
C GLY A 97 -24.33 6.19 -0.17
N PRO A 98 -24.58 7.36 -0.80
CA PRO A 98 -25.82 8.12 -0.62
C PRO A 98 -27.10 7.36 -0.97
N TYR A 99 -26.98 6.31 -1.80
CA TYR A 99 -28.13 5.46 -2.18
C TYR A 99 -28.25 4.19 -1.34
N GLY A 100 -27.37 4.03 -0.31
CA GLY A 100 -27.34 2.84 0.56
C GLY A 100 -26.66 1.63 -0.10
N TYR A 101 -25.94 1.84 -1.19
CA TYR A 101 -25.07 0.85 -1.81
C TYR A 101 -23.65 1.06 -1.29
N GLY A 102 -22.98 -0.01 -0.96
CA GLY A 102 -21.61 0.03 -0.42
C GLY A 102 -21.48 -0.62 0.94
N PRO A 103 -20.24 -0.71 1.45
CA PRO A 103 -19.93 -1.32 2.74
C PRO A 103 -20.29 -0.38 3.90
N ASP A 104 -20.53 -0.97 5.08
CA ASP A 104 -20.57 -0.27 6.36
C ASP A 104 -19.16 -0.05 6.91
N VAL A 105 -18.31 -1.06 6.74
CA VAL A 105 -16.87 -1.05 7.08
C VAL A 105 -16.07 -1.35 5.83
N LEU A 106 -14.98 -0.61 5.62
CA LEU A 106 -14.07 -0.83 4.49
C LEU A 106 -12.64 -0.94 4.96
N TYR A 107 -11.91 -1.93 4.40
CA TYR A 107 -10.47 -2.07 4.54
C TYR A 107 -9.81 -1.54 3.26
N GLN A 108 -8.99 -0.51 3.40
CA GLN A 108 -8.32 0.16 2.28
C GLN A 108 -6.98 0.77 2.69
N ALA A 109 -6.19 1.21 1.71
CA ALA A 109 -5.02 2.01 1.93
C ALA A 109 -5.38 3.42 2.44
N ASN A 110 -4.48 4.03 3.19
CA ASN A 110 -4.72 5.33 3.83
C ASN A 110 -5.08 6.43 2.84
N ASP A 111 -4.44 6.51 1.67
CA ASP A 111 -4.74 7.52 0.66
C ASP A 111 -6.20 7.46 0.18
N VAL A 112 -6.75 6.26 -0.01
CA VAL A 112 -8.16 6.06 -0.40
C VAL A 112 -9.10 6.44 0.75
N ILE A 113 -8.82 5.97 1.98
CA ILE A 113 -9.65 6.29 3.16
C ILE A 113 -9.66 7.79 3.40
N MET A 114 -8.50 8.43 3.30
CA MET A 114 -8.39 9.86 3.61
C MET A 114 -9.01 10.73 2.53
N GLN A 115 -8.99 10.33 1.26
CA GLN A 115 -9.77 11.01 0.23
C GLN A 115 -11.27 10.98 0.56
N TYR A 116 -11.80 9.83 0.98
CA TYR A 116 -13.19 9.74 1.43
C TYR A 116 -13.47 10.54 2.71
N ALA A 117 -12.50 10.66 3.61
CA ALA A 117 -12.63 11.44 4.82
C ALA A 117 -12.71 12.94 4.54
N GLU A 118 -11.86 13.48 3.64
CA GLU A 118 -11.93 14.86 3.19
C GLU A 118 -13.31 15.22 2.62
N ASP A 119 -13.87 14.32 1.80
CA ASP A 119 -15.19 14.46 1.19
C ASP A 119 -16.36 14.09 2.13
N GLN A 120 -16.07 13.75 3.38
CA GLN A 120 -17.04 13.43 4.44
C GLN A 120 -17.88 12.16 4.16
N HIS A 121 -17.30 11.19 3.46
CA HIS A 121 -17.89 9.87 3.22
C HIS A 121 -17.52 8.83 4.28
N ILE A 122 -16.59 9.18 5.19
CA ILE A 122 -16.08 8.36 6.28
C ILE A 122 -16.30 9.10 7.61
N TYR A 123 -16.64 8.37 8.68
CA TYR A 123 -16.74 8.93 10.01
C TYR A 123 -15.38 9.10 10.69
N PRO A 124 -15.17 10.22 11.43
CA PRO A 124 -14.12 10.27 12.45
C PRO A 124 -14.46 9.30 13.58
N LEU A 125 -13.45 8.59 14.07
CA LEU A 125 -13.59 7.50 15.02
C LEU A 125 -13.11 7.88 16.43
N PRO A 126 -13.75 7.39 17.52
CA PRO A 126 -13.25 7.53 18.88
C PRO A 126 -12.15 6.50 19.16
N VAL A 127 -10.99 6.68 18.52
CA VAL A 127 -9.93 5.67 18.48
C VAL A 127 -9.31 5.38 19.84
N GLU A 128 -9.34 6.33 20.77
CA GLU A 128 -8.82 6.16 22.13
C GLU A 128 -9.62 5.12 22.96
N GLU A 129 -10.82 4.72 22.48
CA GLU A 129 -11.65 3.69 23.10
C GLU A 129 -11.33 2.27 22.58
N LEU A 130 -10.44 2.14 21.58
CA LEU A 130 -10.11 0.88 20.94
C LEU A 130 -8.94 0.17 21.66
N ASP A 131 -9.01 -1.16 21.75
CA ASP A 131 -7.96 -1.99 22.35
C ASP A 131 -6.60 -1.86 21.65
N ALA A 132 -6.61 -1.52 20.38
CA ALA A 132 -5.40 -1.33 19.58
C ALA A 132 -4.73 0.03 19.78
N TYR A 133 -5.37 1.02 20.43
CA TYR A 133 -4.91 2.41 20.45
C TYR A 133 -3.51 2.56 21.02
N ASP A 134 -3.27 2.09 22.23
CA ASP A 134 -1.98 2.24 22.93
C ASP A 134 -0.87 1.32 22.40
N THR A 135 -1.21 0.36 21.54
CA THR A 135 -0.27 -0.66 21.02
C THR A 135 0.02 -0.50 19.53
N THR A 136 -0.61 0.46 18.88
CA THR A 136 -0.38 0.76 17.46
C THR A 136 0.59 1.92 17.32
N SER A 137 1.50 1.83 16.34
CA SER A 137 2.48 2.86 15.99
C SER A 137 1.85 4.25 15.83
N SER A 138 2.46 5.26 16.44
CA SER A 138 2.02 6.65 16.28
C SER A 138 2.12 7.14 14.83
N ALA A 139 3.13 6.69 14.10
CA ALA A 139 3.28 6.99 12.67
C ALA A 139 2.14 6.36 11.84
N ALA A 140 1.69 5.15 12.22
CA ALA A 140 0.56 4.51 11.55
C ALA A 140 -0.77 5.24 11.82
N TRP A 141 -1.01 5.75 13.05
CA TRP A 141 -2.18 6.58 13.34
C TRP A 141 -2.20 7.86 12.52
N LYS A 142 -1.04 8.53 12.40
CA LYS A 142 -0.88 9.76 11.62
C LYS A 142 -1.32 9.60 10.16
N ALA A 143 -1.18 8.40 9.58
CA ALA A 143 -1.63 8.10 8.22
C ALA A 143 -3.16 8.20 8.03
N PHE A 144 -3.94 8.22 9.12
CA PHE A 144 -5.40 8.31 9.10
C PHE A 144 -5.94 9.60 9.76
N GLU A 145 -5.08 10.59 9.95
CA GLU A 145 -5.46 11.88 10.53
C GLU A 145 -5.78 12.90 9.44
N VAL A 146 -6.85 13.65 9.64
CA VAL A 146 -7.23 14.81 8.82
C VAL A 146 -7.43 16.02 9.70
N GLU A 147 -6.86 17.16 9.31
CA GLU A 147 -7.10 18.43 9.98
C GLU A 147 -8.29 19.16 9.34
N LYS A 148 -9.28 19.51 10.15
CA LYS A 148 -10.42 20.29 9.70
C LYS A 148 -10.80 21.35 10.74
N ASP A 149 -10.87 22.60 10.31
CA ASP A 149 -11.19 23.74 11.18
C ASP A 149 -10.28 23.84 12.42
N GLY A 150 -9.00 23.46 12.31
CA GLY A 150 -8.00 23.46 13.38
C GLY A 150 -8.20 22.34 14.42
N THR A 151 -8.91 21.29 14.04
CA THR A 151 -9.10 20.06 14.85
C THR A 151 -8.65 18.86 14.05
N THR A 152 -7.79 18.03 14.64
CA THR A 152 -7.35 16.76 14.05
C THR A 152 -8.39 15.68 14.35
N TYR A 153 -8.78 14.94 13.31
CA TYR A 153 -9.69 13.80 13.39
C TYR A 153 -9.01 12.55 12.85
N THR A 154 -9.15 11.43 13.52
CA THR A 154 -8.69 10.13 13.04
C THR A 154 -9.85 9.40 12.37
N CYS A 155 -9.69 9.02 11.09
CA CYS A 155 -10.78 8.49 10.27
C CYS A 155 -10.59 7.01 9.88
N GLY A 156 -9.55 6.36 10.37
CA GLY A 156 -9.28 4.94 10.14
C GLY A 156 -8.52 4.29 11.28
N VAL A 157 -8.55 2.97 11.34
CA VAL A 157 -7.81 2.17 12.32
C VAL A 157 -6.71 1.38 11.59
N PRO A 158 -5.44 1.65 11.86
CA PRO A 158 -4.31 1.00 11.20
C PRO A 158 -4.30 -0.51 11.42
N VAL A 159 -3.93 -1.28 10.40
CA VAL A 159 -3.83 -2.74 10.44
C VAL A 159 -2.43 -3.22 10.08
N ASN A 160 -1.93 -2.81 8.92
CA ASN A 160 -0.61 -3.22 8.44
C ASN A 160 0.07 -2.14 7.60
N VAL A 161 1.40 -2.19 7.61
CA VAL A 161 2.25 -1.35 6.76
C VAL A 161 2.34 -1.96 5.38
N GLN A 162 2.28 -1.10 4.37
CA GLN A 162 2.58 -1.41 2.98
C GLN A 162 3.82 -0.63 2.57
N THR A 163 4.86 -1.35 2.14
CA THR A 163 6.11 -0.76 1.70
C THR A 163 6.81 -1.71 0.74
N PRO A 164 7.58 -1.21 -0.25
CA PRO A 164 8.42 -2.07 -1.07
C PRO A 164 9.45 -2.84 -0.25
N MET A 165 9.53 -4.15 -0.52
CA MET A 165 10.48 -5.10 0.08
C MET A 165 11.18 -5.86 -1.03
N LEU A 166 12.39 -6.34 -0.78
CA LEU A 166 13.09 -7.24 -1.68
C LEU A 166 12.69 -8.69 -1.39
N TYR A 167 12.21 -9.39 -2.42
CA TYR A 167 11.98 -10.84 -2.42
C TYR A 167 13.09 -11.51 -3.19
N TYR A 168 13.70 -12.56 -2.65
CA TYR A 168 14.69 -13.34 -3.37
C TYR A 168 14.60 -14.85 -3.07
N ARG A 169 15.23 -15.63 -3.93
CA ARG A 169 15.33 -17.09 -3.86
C ARG A 169 16.69 -17.48 -3.28
N LYS A 170 16.70 -17.96 -2.02
CA LYS A 170 17.91 -18.39 -1.32
C LYS A 170 18.62 -19.57 -2.00
N ASP A 171 17.87 -20.51 -2.55
CA ASP A 171 18.42 -21.68 -3.27
C ASP A 171 19.00 -21.34 -4.65
N LEU A 172 18.83 -20.12 -5.13
CA LEU A 172 19.46 -19.61 -6.35
C LEU A 172 20.76 -18.82 -6.11
N LEU A 173 21.19 -18.71 -4.86
CA LEU A 173 22.50 -18.16 -4.54
C LEU A 173 23.60 -19.03 -5.16
N PRO A 174 24.72 -18.44 -5.67
CA PRO A 174 25.89 -19.20 -6.09
C PRO A 174 26.37 -20.11 -4.97
N SER A 175 26.84 -21.31 -5.30
CA SER A 175 27.28 -22.28 -4.29
C SER A 175 28.51 -21.83 -3.49
N ASP A 176 29.21 -20.82 -3.98
CA ASP A 176 30.40 -20.19 -3.44
C ASP A 176 30.15 -18.74 -2.98
N TRP A 177 28.89 -18.38 -2.75
CA TRP A 177 28.51 -17.01 -2.38
C TRP A 177 29.22 -16.52 -1.12
N GLN A 178 29.45 -17.39 -0.13
CA GLN A 178 30.17 -17.04 1.11
C GLN A 178 31.68 -16.73 0.87
N GLU A 179 32.25 -17.14 -0.25
CA GLU A 179 33.62 -16.81 -0.62
C GLU A 179 33.71 -15.59 -1.53
N ASN A 180 32.71 -15.37 -2.40
CA ASN A 180 32.78 -14.38 -3.46
C ASN A 180 31.75 -13.24 -3.33
N TRP A 181 30.77 -13.37 -2.42
CA TRP A 181 29.65 -12.42 -2.23
C TRP A 181 29.30 -12.22 -0.76
N ASP A 182 30.28 -12.25 0.13
CA ASP A 182 30.20 -11.94 1.56
C ASP A 182 31.51 -11.27 1.99
N ASP A 183 31.78 -10.08 1.45
CA ASP A 183 33.06 -9.37 1.63
C ASP A 183 33.29 -8.94 3.07
N ASN A 184 32.21 -8.65 3.82
CA ASN A 184 32.27 -8.23 5.20
C ASN A 184 32.20 -9.39 6.21
N ASN A 185 32.00 -10.63 5.75
CA ASN A 185 31.91 -11.88 6.52
C ASN A 185 30.82 -11.85 7.60
N ASN A 186 29.65 -11.36 7.26
CA ASN A 186 28.48 -11.29 8.14
C ASN A 186 27.45 -12.41 7.91
N ASP A 187 27.72 -13.34 7.00
CA ASP A 187 26.82 -14.42 6.56
C ASP A 187 25.55 -13.91 5.86
N ILE A 188 25.61 -12.70 5.28
CA ILE A 188 24.55 -12.12 4.43
C ILE A 188 25.12 -11.91 3.03
N PRO A 189 24.47 -12.40 1.96
CA PRO A 189 25.00 -12.20 0.61
C PRO A 189 25.02 -10.72 0.20
N ASP A 190 26.14 -10.20 -0.27
CA ASP A 190 26.32 -8.79 -0.66
C ASP A 190 25.25 -8.31 -1.65
N MET A 191 24.77 -9.18 -2.55
CA MET A 191 23.75 -8.84 -3.53
C MET A 191 22.37 -8.54 -2.93
N ILE A 192 22.16 -8.79 -1.65
CA ILE A 192 20.95 -8.37 -0.94
C ILE A 192 21.21 -7.27 0.09
N GLU A 193 22.47 -6.91 0.33
CA GLU A 193 22.86 -5.82 1.22
C GLU A 193 22.98 -4.49 0.49
N THR A 194 23.50 -4.50 -0.76
CA THR A 194 23.69 -3.26 -1.54
C THR A 194 23.13 -3.36 -2.96
N TRP A 195 22.58 -2.25 -3.45
CA TRP A 195 22.12 -2.15 -4.83
C TRP A 195 23.27 -2.29 -5.86
N SER A 196 24.49 -1.87 -5.47
CA SER A 196 25.68 -2.02 -6.30
C SER A 196 25.99 -3.50 -6.56
N SER A 197 26.05 -4.31 -5.49
CA SER A 197 26.31 -5.75 -5.60
C SER A 197 25.15 -6.48 -6.28
N LEU A 198 23.89 -6.05 -6.07
CA LEU A 198 22.77 -6.64 -6.78
C LEU A 198 22.81 -6.34 -8.29
N LEU A 199 23.24 -5.15 -8.69
CA LEU A 199 23.44 -4.80 -10.10
C LEU A 199 24.55 -5.66 -10.75
N GLU A 200 25.71 -5.79 -10.09
CA GLU A 200 26.83 -6.61 -10.56
C GLU A 200 26.41 -8.07 -10.72
N PHE A 201 25.82 -8.65 -9.66
CA PHE A 201 25.29 -10.02 -9.70
C PHE A 201 24.27 -10.21 -10.83
N SER A 202 23.39 -9.22 -11.05
CA SER A 202 22.39 -9.28 -12.13
C SER A 202 23.02 -9.31 -13.51
N GLN A 203 24.09 -8.54 -13.71
CA GLN A 203 24.83 -8.51 -14.97
C GLN A 203 25.57 -9.83 -15.22
N GLU A 204 26.23 -10.39 -14.21
CA GLU A 204 26.91 -11.69 -14.30
C GLU A 204 25.94 -12.83 -14.60
N ARG A 205 24.84 -12.92 -13.82
CA ARG A 205 23.82 -13.95 -14.01
C ARG A 205 23.22 -13.91 -15.43
N HIS A 206 22.91 -12.73 -15.94
CA HIS A 206 22.38 -12.57 -17.29
C HIS A 206 23.42 -12.87 -18.37
N ALA A 207 24.69 -12.55 -18.15
CA ALA A 207 25.79 -12.87 -19.07
C ALA A 207 26.04 -14.38 -19.13
N GLU A 208 25.92 -15.11 -18.03
CA GLU A 208 26.03 -16.56 -17.97
C GLU A 208 24.85 -17.26 -18.68
N ASN A 209 23.64 -16.76 -18.45
CA ASN A 209 22.42 -17.29 -19.06
C ASN A 209 21.46 -16.15 -19.39
N SER A 210 21.37 -15.79 -20.68
CA SER A 210 20.54 -14.68 -21.16
C SER A 210 19.03 -14.82 -20.94
N SER A 211 18.56 -15.97 -20.45
CA SER A 211 17.17 -16.17 -20.04
C SER A 211 16.94 -15.98 -18.52
N GLN A 212 18.00 -15.71 -17.77
CA GLN A 212 17.93 -15.50 -16.32
C GLN A 212 18.34 -14.07 -15.97
N TYR A 213 17.74 -13.54 -14.91
CA TYR A 213 17.95 -12.18 -14.42
C TYR A 213 18.22 -12.23 -12.92
N GLY A 214 19.15 -11.38 -12.44
CA GLY A 214 19.40 -11.21 -11.02
C GLY A 214 18.29 -10.39 -10.36
N TYR A 215 17.91 -9.28 -10.96
CA TYR A 215 16.84 -8.41 -10.47
C TYR A 215 15.91 -7.99 -11.60
N MET A 216 14.62 -8.05 -11.32
CA MET A 216 13.57 -7.59 -12.24
C MET A 216 12.46 -6.88 -11.48
N GLU A 217 12.06 -5.72 -11.97
CA GLU A 217 10.99 -4.91 -11.41
C GLU A 217 10.39 -3.99 -12.47
N SER A 218 9.17 -3.55 -12.22
CA SER A 218 8.47 -2.52 -13.01
C SER A 218 9.01 -1.14 -12.65
N LEU A 219 10.22 -0.80 -13.12
CA LEU A 219 10.92 0.45 -12.75
C LEU A 219 10.16 1.73 -13.13
N TYR A 220 9.15 1.65 -13.98
CA TYR A 220 8.30 2.79 -14.28
C TYR A 220 7.18 2.99 -13.24
N ASP A 221 6.91 2.00 -12.38
CA ASP A 221 5.92 2.12 -11.32
C ASP A 221 6.36 3.16 -10.29
N SER A 222 5.51 4.17 -10.11
CA SER A 222 5.81 5.30 -9.23
C SER A 222 5.90 4.91 -7.76
N TYR A 223 5.09 3.94 -7.32
CA TYR A 223 5.09 3.48 -5.95
C TYR A 223 6.40 2.79 -5.58
N PHE A 224 6.91 1.92 -6.47
CA PHE A 224 8.17 1.22 -6.24
C PHE A 224 9.41 2.09 -6.47
N SER A 225 9.38 2.97 -7.46
CA SER A 225 10.59 3.69 -7.87
C SER A 225 10.81 5.04 -7.19
N SER A 226 9.77 5.69 -6.65
CA SER A 226 9.93 7.01 -6.00
C SER A 226 10.82 6.96 -4.76
N GLY A 227 10.92 5.81 -4.09
CA GLY A 227 11.81 5.61 -2.95
C GLY A 227 13.27 5.93 -3.25
N PHE A 228 13.74 5.65 -4.48
CA PHE A 228 15.09 6.01 -4.91
C PHE A 228 15.30 7.53 -4.90
N LEU A 229 14.29 8.32 -5.29
CA LEU A 229 14.38 9.79 -5.22
C LEU A 229 14.37 10.28 -3.77
N PHE A 230 13.51 9.69 -2.93
CA PHE A 230 13.38 10.07 -1.52
C PHE A 230 14.65 9.80 -0.72
N SER A 231 15.43 8.76 -1.09
CA SER A 231 16.71 8.44 -0.47
C SER A 231 17.74 9.58 -0.66
N TYR A 232 17.58 10.41 -1.68
CA TYR A 232 18.46 11.56 -1.96
C TYR A 232 17.77 12.91 -1.69
N GLY A 233 16.75 12.93 -0.85
CA GLY A 233 16.17 14.17 -0.31
C GLY A 233 14.96 14.71 -1.06
N ALA A 234 14.40 13.98 -2.02
CA ALA A 234 13.08 14.29 -2.55
C ALA A 234 11.99 14.02 -1.51
N TYR A 235 10.84 14.64 -1.68
CA TYR A 235 9.64 14.45 -0.88
C TYR A 235 8.39 14.58 -1.78
N ILE A 236 7.21 14.29 -1.26
CA ILE A 236 5.98 14.38 -2.07
C ILE A 236 5.47 15.82 -2.01
N PHE A 237 4.97 16.27 -0.87
CA PHE A 237 4.53 17.64 -0.64
C PHE A 237 5.23 18.24 0.57
N GLY A 238 5.39 19.57 0.58
CA GLY A 238 6.01 20.31 1.68
C GLY A 238 5.19 20.30 2.97
N ASP A 239 5.82 20.79 4.05
CA ASP A 239 5.22 20.90 5.39
C ASP A 239 4.54 19.61 5.83
N ASP A 240 5.30 18.49 5.77
CA ASP A 240 4.85 17.15 6.15
C ASP A 240 3.60 16.68 5.37
N ASN A 241 3.65 16.88 4.06
CA ASN A 241 2.60 16.56 3.07
C ASN A 241 1.33 17.43 3.16
N THR A 242 1.33 18.56 3.87
CA THR A 242 0.16 19.45 3.98
C THR A 242 0.19 20.60 2.98
N ASP A 243 1.38 21.04 2.50
CA ASP A 243 1.49 22.10 1.48
C ASP A 243 1.61 21.50 0.07
N THR A 244 0.47 21.34 -0.58
CA THR A 244 0.37 20.82 -1.96
C THR A 244 0.90 21.76 -3.04
N ASN A 245 1.29 22.99 -2.69
CA ASN A 245 1.98 23.91 -3.61
C ASN A 245 3.49 23.70 -3.62
N ASP A 246 4.04 23.09 -2.57
CA ASP A 246 5.44 22.71 -2.47
C ASP A 246 5.61 21.23 -2.85
N ILE A 247 6.01 20.97 -4.10
CA ILE A 247 6.12 19.63 -4.68
C ILE A 247 7.59 19.26 -4.81
N GLY A 248 8.02 18.24 -4.06
CA GLY A 248 9.41 17.93 -3.79
C GLY A 248 10.08 16.87 -4.67
N PHE A 249 9.52 16.46 -5.81
CA PHE A 249 10.12 15.41 -6.66
C PHE A 249 11.46 15.82 -7.30
N ALA A 250 11.77 17.10 -7.39
CA ALA A 250 13.06 17.62 -7.86
C ALA A 250 13.92 18.19 -6.72
N ALA A 251 13.53 17.98 -5.45
CA ALA A 251 14.25 18.51 -4.28
C ALA A 251 15.50 17.67 -3.97
N GLY A 252 16.40 18.25 -3.17
CA GLY A 252 17.66 17.60 -2.79
C GLY A 252 18.52 17.24 -4.01
N ASP A 253 19.07 16.05 -3.99
CA ASP A 253 19.85 15.44 -5.06
C ASP A 253 19.03 14.34 -5.77
N ALA A 254 17.72 14.55 -5.98
CA ALA A 254 16.79 13.55 -6.55
C ALA A 254 17.25 12.96 -7.89
N GLU A 255 18.04 13.69 -8.67
CA GLU A 255 18.64 13.21 -9.92
C GLU A 255 19.59 12.01 -9.69
N LYS A 256 20.19 11.86 -8.50
CA LYS A 256 20.96 10.66 -8.13
C LYS A 256 20.04 9.43 -8.08
N GLY A 257 18.86 9.54 -7.47
CA GLY A 257 17.87 8.46 -7.45
C GLY A 257 17.37 8.08 -8.86
N ALA A 258 17.13 9.08 -9.72
CA ALA A 258 16.79 8.84 -11.11
C ALA A 258 17.92 8.14 -11.88
N LYS A 259 19.19 8.43 -11.58
CA LYS A 259 20.36 7.72 -12.13
C LYS A 259 20.41 6.26 -11.66
N ILE A 260 20.12 5.98 -10.38
CA ILE A 260 20.00 4.60 -9.86
C ILE A 260 18.98 3.81 -10.69
N ILE A 261 17.79 4.37 -10.94
CA ILE A 261 16.75 3.73 -11.76
C ILE A 261 17.27 3.41 -13.16
N GLN A 262 18.01 4.32 -13.81
CA GLN A 262 18.63 4.05 -15.11
C GLN A 262 19.67 2.93 -15.03
N GLN A 263 20.50 2.91 -14.00
CA GLN A 263 21.53 1.88 -13.85
C GLN A 263 20.89 0.50 -13.62
N LEU A 264 19.85 0.38 -12.80
CA LEU A 264 19.11 -0.87 -12.61
C LEU A 264 18.45 -1.33 -13.92
N ALA A 265 17.87 -0.41 -14.71
CA ALA A 265 17.28 -0.73 -16.00
C ALA A 265 18.30 -1.37 -16.96
N SER A 266 19.60 -1.05 -16.86
CA SER A 266 20.65 -1.61 -17.72
C SER A 266 20.88 -3.13 -17.52
N ALA A 267 20.48 -3.68 -16.38
CA ALA A 267 20.56 -5.11 -16.07
C ALA A 267 19.29 -5.87 -16.46
N MET A 268 18.29 -5.19 -17.02
CA MET A 268 17.00 -5.75 -17.42
C MET A 268 16.86 -5.82 -18.93
N ASN A 269 15.74 -6.39 -19.39
CA ASN A 269 15.34 -6.37 -20.80
C ASN A 269 14.38 -5.19 -21.04
N GLU A 270 14.52 -4.48 -22.17
CA GLU A 270 13.60 -3.39 -22.54
C GLU A 270 12.13 -3.80 -22.54
N GLU A 271 11.83 -5.02 -23.01
CA GLU A 271 10.46 -5.57 -23.04
C GLU A 271 9.89 -5.87 -21.65
N SER A 272 10.75 -5.90 -20.63
CA SER A 272 10.39 -6.21 -19.24
C SER A 272 10.15 -4.98 -18.38
N ILE A 273 10.33 -3.77 -18.93
CA ILE A 273 10.12 -2.51 -18.21
C ILE A 273 8.68 -2.04 -18.45
N ASP A 274 7.72 -2.79 -17.97
CA ASP A 274 6.31 -2.42 -17.99
C ASP A 274 5.53 -3.13 -16.86
N ASP A 275 4.23 -2.82 -16.72
CA ASP A 275 3.36 -3.35 -15.66
C ASP A 275 3.15 -4.87 -15.71
N THR A 276 3.46 -5.50 -16.83
CA THR A 276 3.33 -6.97 -16.96
C THR A 276 4.30 -7.72 -16.06
N ILE A 277 5.43 -7.10 -15.68
CA ILE A 277 6.39 -7.69 -14.73
C ILE A 277 5.73 -7.93 -13.38
N THR A 278 5.00 -6.97 -12.85
CA THR A 278 4.38 -7.09 -11.53
C THR A 278 3.54 -8.36 -11.43
N THR A 279 2.76 -8.67 -12.46
CA THR A 279 1.93 -9.88 -12.52
C THR A 279 2.75 -11.14 -12.80
N SER A 280 3.80 -11.07 -13.63
CA SER A 280 4.63 -12.21 -13.98
C SER A 280 5.69 -12.54 -12.92
N ALA A 281 6.02 -11.62 -12.03
CA ALA A 281 7.06 -11.78 -11.02
C ALA A 281 6.84 -13.00 -10.13
N TYR A 282 5.58 -13.30 -9.76
CA TYR A 282 5.26 -14.47 -8.94
C TYR A 282 5.77 -15.78 -9.56
N SER A 283 5.37 -16.05 -10.80
CA SER A 283 5.78 -17.26 -11.50
C SER A 283 7.25 -17.26 -11.91
N LYS A 284 7.82 -16.09 -12.24
CA LYS A 284 9.21 -15.94 -12.68
C LYS A 284 10.23 -16.06 -11.55
N LEU A 285 9.86 -15.59 -10.35
CA LEU A 285 10.64 -15.87 -9.15
C LEU A 285 10.55 -17.37 -8.81
N ALA A 286 9.36 -17.97 -8.91
CA ALA A 286 9.13 -19.37 -8.59
C ALA A 286 9.88 -20.33 -9.55
N ASP A 287 9.95 -20.04 -10.85
CA ASP A 287 10.65 -20.89 -11.85
C ASP A 287 12.16 -20.60 -11.94
N GLY A 288 12.69 -19.62 -11.16
CA GLY A 288 14.11 -19.26 -11.11
C GLY A 288 14.57 -18.41 -12.29
N THR A 289 13.67 -17.89 -13.12
CA THR A 289 13.99 -16.89 -14.14
C THR A 289 14.51 -15.61 -13.50
N TYR A 290 13.86 -15.16 -12.39
CA TYR A 290 14.34 -14.06 -11.56
C TYR A 290 14.96 -14.61 -10.28
N PHE A 291 16.10 -14.04 -9.86
CA PHE A 291 16.66 -14.28 -8.54
C PHE A 291 15.94 -13.43 -7.50
N ALA A 292 15.73 -12.14 -7.79
CA ALA A 292 15.09 -11.18 -6.92
C ALA A 292 14.11 -10.28 -7.67
N THR A 293 13.12 -9.80 -6.92
CA THR A 293 12.13 -8.79 -7.35
C THR A 293 11.73 -7.92 -6.16
N MET A 294 11.10 -6.77 -6.43
CA MET A 294 10.51 -5.92 -5.40
C MET A 294 9.00 -6.10 -5.36
N SER A 295 8.42 -6.19 -4.18
CA SER A 295 6.97 -6.23 -3.99
C SER A 295 6.59 -5.85 -2.55
N THR A 296 5.31 -5.82 -2.23
CA THR A 296 4.81 -5.47 -0.90
C THR A 296 4.60 -6.71 -0.02
N PRO A 297 4.61 -6.59 1.33
CA PRO A 297 4.48 -7.74 2.23
C PRO A 297 3.19 -8.52 2.10
N ASP A 298 2.07 -7.87 1.77
CA ASP A 298 0.74 -8.49 1.68
C ASP A 298 0.60 -9.55 0.58
N VAL A 299 1.53 -9.58 -0.38
CA VAL A 299 1.57 -10.60 -1.44
C VAL A 299 2.56 -11.74 -1.16
N TYR A 300 3.21 -11.77 0.03
CA TYR A 300 4.13 -12.84 0.39
C TYR A 300 3.53 -14.24 0.21
N SER A 301 2.31 -14.43 0.67
CA SER A 301 1.61 -15.70 0.54
C SER A 301 1.34 -16.09 -0.92
N THR A 302 1.24 -15.15 -1.83
CA THR A 302 1.08 -15.41 -3.28
C THR A 302 2.39 -15.93 -3.88
N PHE A 303 3.52 -15.30 -3.54
CA PHE A 303 4.85 -15.80 -3.94
C PHE A 303 5.11 -17.20 -3.40
N LEU A 304 4.75 -17.44 -2.15
CA LEU A 304 4.92 -18.75 -1.49
C LEU A 304 4.12 -19.84 -2.20
N ASP A 305 2.85 -19.57 -2.53
CA ASP A 305 2.01 -20.55 -3.24
C ASP A 305 2.55 -20.88 -4.63
N GLU A 306 3.06 -19.91 -5.38
CA GLU A 306 3.65 -20.16 -6.68
C GLU A 306 4.95 -20.98 -6.57
N LEU A 307 5.75 -20.74 -5.54
CA LEU A 307 6.96 -21.51 -5.28
C LEU A 307 6.65 -22.95 -4.84
N ILE A 308 5.63 -23.16 -4.00
CA ILE A 308 5.14 -24.50 -3.64
C ILE A 308 4.74 -25.26 -4.91
N LYS A 309 3.93 -24.65 -5.78
CA LYS A 309 3.54 -25.26 -7.06
C LYS A 309 4.74 -25.60 -7.95
N ALA A 310 5.77 -24.74 -7.97
CA ALA A 310 6.99 -25.01 -8.74
C ALA A 310 7.69 -26.27 -8.24
N TYR A 311 7.88 -26.43 -6.92
CA TYR A 311 8.49 -27.63 -6.34
C TYR A 311 7.62 -28.88 -6.51
N GLU A 312 6.30 -28.78 -6.42
CA GLU A 312 5.40 -29.90 -6.73
C GLU A 312 5.54 -30.35 -8.20
N ASN A 313 5.66 -29.42 -9.14
CA ASN A 313 5.91 -29.70 -10.55
C ASN A 313 7.28 -30.38 -10.80
N GLU A 314 8.25 -30.16 -9.92
CA GLU A 314 9.54 -30.87 -9.90
C GLU A 314 9.44 -32.28 -9.27
N GLY A 315 8.26 -32.65 -8.77
CA GLY A 315 7.97 -33.99 -8.23
C GLY A 315 8.14 -34.11 -6.71
N LYS A 316 8.23 -33.00 -5.99
CA LYS A 316 8.21 -32.98 -4.53
C LYS A 316 6.81 -33.32 -3.99
N SER A 317 6.75 -33.91 -2.81
CA SER A 317 5.47 -34.04 -2.10
C SER A 317 4.98 -32.67 -1.61
N GLU A 318 3.68 -32.53 -1.36
CA GLU A 318 3.09 -31.28 -0.85
C GLU A 318 3.78 -30.79 0.44
N GLU A 319 4.09 -31.69 1.36
CA GLU A 319 4.76 -31.36 2.63
C GLU A 319 6.21 -30.87 2.38
N GLU A 320 6.98 -31.59 1.55
CA GLU A 320 8.36 -31.21 1.17
C GLU A 320 8.38 -29.90 0.37
N ALA A 321 7.40 -29.68 -0.53
CA ALA A 321 7.30 -28.44 -1.30
C ALA A 321 7.02 -27.22 -0.41
N LYS A 322 6.14 -27.35 0.59
CA LYS A 322 5.87 -26.29 1.58
C LYS A 322 7.10 -25.96 2.43
N GLU A 323 7.81 -26.98 2.90
CA GLU A 323 9.03 -26.81 3.69
C GLU A 323 10.10 -26.08 2.87
N LEU A 324 10.40 -26.56 1.66
CA LEU A 324 11.37 -25.94 0.76
C LEU A 324 10.98 -24.51 0.37
N ALA A 325 9.71 -24.25 0.07
CA ALA A 325 9.26 -22.90 -0.28
C ALA A 325 9.43 -21.92 0.88
N SER A 326 9.09 -22.34 2.09
CA SER A 326 9.26 -21.51 3.29
C SER A 326 10.73 -21.26 3.63
N GLU A 327 11.64 -22.18 3.31
CA GLU A 327 13.08 -22.01 3.52
C GLU A 327 13.72 -21.10 2.47
N ASN A 328 13.24 -21.16 1.22
CA ASN A 328 13.91 -20.56 0.07
C ASN A 328 13.30 -19.24 -0.41
N LEU A 329 12.05 -18.94 -0.07
CA LEU A 329 11.48 -17.62 -0.30
C LEU A 329 11.83 -16.69 0.85
N VAL A 330 12.63 -15.68 0.57
CA VAL A 330 13.06 -14.72 1.58
C VAL A 330 12.58 -13.33 1.21
N MET A 331 12.01 -12.59 2.18
CA MET A 331 11.64 -11.20 2.08
C MET A 331 12.51 -10.39 3.06
N VAL A 332 13.16 -9.34 2.57
CA VAL A 332 14.03 -8.46 3.35
C VAL A 332 13.79 -7.01 2.99
N SER A 333 14.32 -6.08 3.82
CA SER A 333 14.38 -4.66 3.46
C SER A 333 15.15 -4.43 2.17
N LEU A 334 14.92 -3.29 1.53
CA LEU A 334 15.67 -2.95 0.32
C LEU A 334 17.15 -2.78 0.63
N PRO A 335 18.04 -3.17 -0.32
CA PRO A 335 19.48 -2.97 -0.19
C PRO A 335 19.86 -1.51 -0.01
N GLN A 336 21.01 -1.23 0.60
CA GLN A 336 21.54 0.13 0.76
C GLN A 336 22.03 0.72 -0.56
N LEU A 337 21.98 2.04 -0.64
CA LEU A 337 22.39 2.84 -1.81
C LEU A 337 23.73 3.52 -1.57
N PRO A 338 24.57 3.72 -2.60
CA PRO A 338 25.74 4.59 -2.50
C PRO A 338 25.32 6.06 -2.35
N GLU A 339 25.87 6.79 -1.40
CA GLU A 339 25.60 8.23 -1.20
C GLU A 339 25.93 9.05 -2.46
N SER A 340 26.92 8.60 -3.26
CA SER A 340 27.28 9.23 -4.52
C SER A 340 26.17 9.20 -5.57
N GLY A 341 25.18 8.29 -5.46
CA GLY A 341 24.15 8.06 -6.48
C GLY A 341 24.68 7.36 -7.74
N ASP A 342 25.73 6.56 -7.60
CA ASP A 342 26.34 5.79 -8.70
C ASP A 342 26.62 4.35 -8.23
N LEU A 343 25.87 3.38 -8.75
CA LEU A 343 26.00 1.96 -8.38
C LEU A 343 27.36 1.35 -8.80
N THR A 344 28.20 2.08 -9.54
CA THR A 344 29.54 1.67 -9.92
C THR A 344 30.64 2.31 -9.07
N ASP A 345 30.28 3.07 -8.03
CA ASP A 345 31.22 3.72 -7.12
C ASP A 345 31.39 2.90 -5.83
N ASP A 346 32.28 1.93 -5.84
CA ASP A 346 32.57 1.06 -4.71
C ASP A 346 33.23 1.77 -3.52
N SER A 347 33.60 3.05 -3.69
CA SER A 347 34.24 3.86 -2.64
C SER A 347 33.24 4.74 -1.86
N SER A 348 31.99 4.77 -2.30
CA SER A 348 30.95 5.59 -1.70
C SER A 348 30.53 5.08 -0.32
N GLU A 349 30.21 5.98 0.61
CA GLU A 349 29.47 5.62 1.81
C GLU A 349 28.08 5.12 1.43
N LEU A 350 27.51 4.26 2.28
CA LEU A 350 26.17 3.70 2.08
C LEU A 350 25.11 4.47 2.85
N ILE A 351 23.95 4.62 2.26
CA ILE A 351 22.75 5.18 2.87
C ILE A 351 21.59 4.19 2.78
N ASP A 352 20.67 4.26 3.71
CA ASP A 352 19.46 3.43 3.68
C ASP A 352 18.56 3.84 2.50
N THR A 353 18.00 2.84 1.84
CA THR A 353 16.99 3.08 0.80
C THR A 353 15.68 3.42 1.46
N LYS A 354 15.20 4.65 1.23
CA LYS A 354 13.83 5.02 1.58
C LYS A 354 12.83 4.39 0.62
N THR A 355 11.62 4.20 1.10
CA THR A 355 10.53 3.65 0.29
C THR A 355 9.33 4.59 0.32
N MET A 356 8.52 4.58 -0.73
CA MET A 356 7.15 5.06 -0.61
C MET A 356 6.36 4.00 0.12
N GLY A 357 5.50 4.38 1.06
CA GLY A 357 4.70 3.44 1.78
C GLY A 357 3.32 3.97 2.12
N GLY A 358 2.51 3.08 2.62
CA GLY A 358 1.17 3.38 3.11
C GLY A 358 0.83 2.51 4.30
N VAL A 359 -0.30 2.79 4.89
CA VAL A 359 -0.88 1.98 5.95
C VAL A 359 -2.27 1.57 5.50
N ASN A 360 -2.51 0.27 5.46
CA ASN A 360 -3.86 -0.23 5.25
C ASN A 360 -4.59 -0.29 6.58
N GLY A 361 -5.86 0.05 6.55
CA GLY A 361 -6.68 0.07 7.76
C GLY A 361 -8.16 -0.06 7.48
N TYR A 362 -8.92 -0.12 8.57
CA TYR A 362 -10.37 -0.15 8.51
C TYR A 362 -10.96 1.25 8.75
N ALA A 363 -12.01 1.58 8.02
CA ALA A 363 -12.79 2.80 8.21
C ALA A 363 -14.29 2.50 8.23
N ILE A 364 -15.09 3.44 8.74
CA ILE A 364 -16.54 3.32 8.81
C ILE A 364 -17.17 4.32 7.84
N SER A 365 -18.01 3.80 6.94
CA SER A 365 -18.78 4.61 6.00
C SER A 365 -19.73 5.56 6.74
N ALA A 366 -19.76 6.82 6.32
CA ALA A 366 -20.71 7.81 6.83
C ALA A 366 -22.18 7.48 6.49
N TYR A 367 -22.39 6.48 5.65
CA TYR A 367 -23.73 6.04 5.21
C TYR A 367 -24.22 4.79 5.96
N THR A 368 -23.46 4.26 6.92
CA THR A 368 -23.89 3.11 7.72
C THR A 368 -25.06 3.46 8.62
N ASN A 369 -25.96 2.51 8.82
CA ASN A 369 -27.01 2.59 9.82
C ASN A 369 -26.58 1.97 11.17
N TYR A 370 -25.36 1.41 11.25
CA TYR A 370 -24.88 0.60 12.38
C TYR A 370 -23.48 1.05 12.84
N PRO A 371 -23.29 2.34 13.22
CA PRO A 371 -21.97 2.86 13.54
C PRO A 371 -21.31 2.17 14.74
N ASN A 372 -22.06 1.88 15.82
CA ASN A 372 -21.48 1.23 17.01
C ASN A 372 -21.15 -0.26 16.74
N ALA A 373 -22.01 -0.97 16.01
CA ALA A 373 -21.73 -2.35 15.62
C ALA A 373 -20.54 -2.41 14.63
N SER A 374 -20.43 -1.44 13.73
CA SER A 374 -19.27 -1.30 12.81
C SER A 374 -17.97 -1.04 13.58
N LEU A 375 -18.00 -0.16 14.58
CA LEU A 375 -16.85 0.09 15.45
C LEU A 375 -16.46 -1.16 16.26
N ALA A 376 -17.45 -1.91 16.76
CA ALA A 376 -17.23 -3.18 17.46
C ALA A 376 -16.58 -4.22 16.54
N PHE A 377 -16.97 -4.27 15.24
CA PHE A 377 -16.30 -5.13 14.25
C PHE A 377 -14.83 -4.72 14.07
N ILE A 378 -14.55 -3.43 13.91
CA ILE A 378 -13.17 -2.94 13.76
C ILE A 378 -12.34 -3.29 15.00
N ASN A 379 -12.84 -3.02 16.21
CA ASN A 379 -12.14 -3.36 17.45
C ASN A 379 -11.85 -4.88 17.53
N PHE A 380 -12.79 -5.72 17.12
CA PHE A 380 -12.62 -7.16 17.06
C PHE A 380 -11.55 -7.56 16.01
N ALA A 381 -11.65 -7.01 14.80
CA ALA A 381 -10.73 -7.32 13.69
C ALA A 381 -9.30 -6.87 13.96
N THR A 382 -9.11 -5.79 14.74
CA THR A 382 -7.80 -5.24 15.12
C THR A 382 -7.32 -5.72 16.49
N SER A 383 -8.02 -6.68 17.12
CA SER A 383 -7.56 -7.32 18.36
C SER A 383 -6.22 -8.04 18.14
N TYR A 384 -5.49 -8.25 19.23
CA TYR A 384 -4.20 -8.93 19.19
C TYR A 384 -4.28 -10.29 18.45
N GLU A 385 -5.23 -11.14 18.84
CA GLU A 385 -5.39 -12.48 18.29
C GLU A 385 -5.71 -12.46 16.79
N ASN A 386 -6.56 -11.53 16.35
CA ASN A 386 -6.94 -11.44 14.95
C ASN A 386 -5.83 -10.84 14.08
N ILE A 387 -5.00 -9.95 14.61
CA ILE A 387 -3.83 -9.43 13.89
C ILE A 387 -2.73 -10.51 13.79
N VAL A 388 -2.45 -11.28 14.86
CA VAL A 388 -1.55 -12.45 14.80
C VAL A 388 -2.02 -13.43 13.72
N LYS A 389 -3.31 -13.79 13.74
CA LYS A 389 -3.89 -14.69 12.75
C LYS A 389 -3.80 -14.12 11.33
N ARG A 390 -4.01 -12.82 11.14
CA ARG A 390 -3.87 -12.15 9.85
C ARG A 390 -2.42 -12.27 9.34
N TYR A 391 -1.45 -12.07 10.22
CA TYR A 391 -0.03 -12.28 9.89
C TYR A 391 0.24 -13.73 9.47
N GLU A 392 -0.18 -14.70 10.28
CA GLU A 392 0.07 -16.13 10.00
C GLU A 392 -0.51 -16.59 8.65
N MET A 393 -1.68 -16.06 8.26
CA MET A 393 -2.35 -16.46 7.03
C MET A 393 -1.93 -15.67 5.79
N LEU A 394 -1.55 -14.40 5.96
CA LEU A 394 -1.33 -13.48 4.84
C LEU A 394 0.12 -12.98 4.71
N GLY A 395 0.93 -13.04 5.79
CA GLY A 395 2.31 -12.54 5.81
C GLY A 395 2.40 -11.00 5.87
N ILE A 396 1.36 -10.32 6.35
CA ILE A 396 1.36 -8.85 6.49
C ILE A 396 2.40 -8.36 7.52
N VAL A 397 2.77 -7.08 7.47
CA VAL A 397 3.55 -6.42 8.53
C VAL A 397 2.59 -5.61 9.41
N PRO A 398 2.29 -6.06 10.64
CA PRO A 398 1.34 -5.39 11.52
C PRO A 398 1.78 -4.00 11.94
N THR A 399 0.81 -3.14 12.26
CA THR A 399 1.05 -1.83 12.90
C THR A 399 1.03 -1.92 14.44
N ARG A 400 0.61 -3.06 15.01
CA ARG A 400 0.60 -3.29 16.46
C ARG A 400 1.99 -3.71 16.95
N GLU A 401 2.59 -2.89 17.80
CA GLU A 401 3.92 -3.11 18.37
C GLU A 401 4.04 -4.41 19.18
N ASP A 402 2.99 -4.77 19.92
CA ASP A 402 2.96 -6.01 20.70
C ASP A 402 3.01 -7.27 19.82
N VAL A 403 2.35 -7.25 18.67
CA VAL A 403 2.39 -8.34 17.69
C VAL A 403 3.74 -8.36 16.96
N VAL A 404 4.25 -7.20 16.54
CA VAL A 404 5.58 -7.08 15.90
C VAL A 404 6.68 -7.66 16.77
N LYS A 405 6.67 -7.35 18.07
CA LYS A 405 7.66 -7.87 19.05
C LYS A 405 7.58 -9.39 19.24
N GLU A 406 6.41 -9.99 19.12
CA GLU A 406 6.25 -11.43 19.19
C GLU A 406 6.77 -12.14 17.94
N ILE A 407 6.50 -11.56 16.75
CA ILE A 407 6.90 -12.12 15.46
C ILE A 407 8.41 -11.93 15.25
N GLY A 408 8.93 -10.74 15.49
CA GLY A 408 10.33 -10.37 15.27
C GLY A 408 10.72 -10.37 13.77
N GLY A 409 12.01 -10.44 13.51
CA GLY A 409 12.56 -10.58 12.17
C GLY A 409 12.23 -9.39 11.25
N VAL A 410 11.83 -9.66 10.01
CA VAL A 410 11.55 -8.61 9.01
C VAL A 410 10.42 -7.67 9.42
N THR A 411 9.45 -8.13 10.20
CA THR A 411 8.35 -7.26 10.66
C THR A 411 8.82 -6.19 11.62
N GLU A 412 9.79 -6.52 12.48
CA GLU A 412 10.43 -5.57 13.40
C GLU A 412 11.22 -4.51 12.62
N VAL A 413 12.00 -4.93 11.61
CA VAL A 413 12.77 -4.01 10.76
C VAL A 413 11.86 -3.04 10.00
N VAL A 414 10.74 -3.51 9.42
CA VAL A 414 9.78 -2.63 8.72
C VAL A 414 9.10 -1.68 9.69
N TYR A 415 8.76 -2.15 10.88
CA TYR A 415 8.19 -1.30 11.93
C TYR A 415 9.18 -0.21 12.36
N GLU A 416 10.46 -0.55 12.57
CA GLU A 416 11.52 0.41 12.86
C GLU A 416 11.72 1.42 11.72
N ASN A 417 11.66 0.98 10.45
CA ASN A 417 11.74 1.86 9.29
C ASN A 417 10.57 2.85 9.23
N LEU A 418 9.37 2.45 9.65
CA LEU A 418 8.22 3.34 9.76
C LEU A 418 8.44 4.40 10.85
N GLU A 419 8.94 4.01 12.04
CA GLU A 419 9.20 4.92 13.16
C GLU A 419 10.38 5.88 12.90
N ASN A 420 11.31 5.51 12.01
CA ASN A 420 12.50 6.30 11.68
C ASN A 420 12.37 7.12 10.38
N ASP A 421 11.18 7.32 9.85
CA ASP A 421 10.91 8.06 8.60
C ASP A 421 11.66 7.52 7.36
N ASN A 422 12.05 6.24 7.38
CA ASN A 422 12.60 5.57 6.20
C ASN A 422 11.48 5.12 5.23
N ILE A 423 10.24 5.04 5.70
CA ILE A 423 9.04 4.87 4.89
C ILE A 423 8.36 6.23 4.75
N VAL A 424 8.41 6.79 3.54
CA VAL A 424 7.71 8.03 3.19
C VAL A 424 6.25 7.70 2.96
N LEU A 425 5.40 8.02 3.92
CA LEU A 425 3.97 7.74 3.83
C LEU A 425 3.31 8.57 2.73
N MET A 426 2.41 7.91 1.99
CA MET A 426 1.56 8.61 1.02
C MET A 426 0.72 9.68 1.72
N PRO A 427 0.63 10.89 1.13
CA PRO A 427 -0.17 11.97 1.69
C PRO A 427 -1.63 11.58 1.89
N SER A 428 -2.21 12.09 2.96
CA SER A 428 -3.63 11.90 3.30
C SER A 428 -4.56 12.92 2.63
N ASN A 429 -4.17 13.50 1.50
CA ASN A 429 -4.97 14.47 0.75
C ASN A 429 -5.19 14.05 -0.70
N SER A 430 -6.25 14.54 -1.31
CA SER A 430 -6.67 14.16 -2.68
C SER A 430 -5.67 14.54 -3.77
N ALA A 431 -4.77 15.51 -3.50
CA ALA A 431 -3.74 15.91 -4.44
C ALA A 431 -2.74 14.79 -4.75
N VAL A 432 -2.60 13.78 -3.87
CA VAL A 432 -1.75 12.60 -4.11
C VAL A 432 -2.09 11.87 -5.40
N SER A 433 -3.35 11.87 -5.82
CA SER A 433 -3.77 11.27 -7.08
C SER A 433 -3.10 11.88 -8.32
N GLN A 434 -2.56 13.11 -8.21
CA GLN A 434 -1.95 13.82 -9.33
C GLN A 434 -0.45 13.49 -9.52
N ILE A 435 0.19 12.79 -8.58
CA ILE A 435 1.61 12.45 -8.71
C ILE A 435 1.86 11.27 -9.65
N TRP A 436 0.92 10.33 -9.77
CA TRP A 436 1.13 9.02 -10.40
C TRP A 436 1.50 9.11 -11.88
N THR A 437 0.69 9.76 -12.68
CA THR A 437 0.90 9.82 -14.13
C THR A 437 2.17 10.58 -14.53
N PRO A 438 2.50 11.76 -13.98
CA PRO A 438 3.74 12.46 -14.31
C PRO A 438 5.00 11.68 -13.94
N THR A 439 5.05 11.12 -12.73
CA THR A 439 6.21 10.34 -12.25
C THR A 439 6.38 9.04 -13.05
N GLN A 440 5.31 8.28 -13.26
CA GLN A 440 5.31 7.08 -14.08
C GLN A 440 5.79 7.34 -15.51
N THR A 441 5.33 8.44 -16.11
CA THR A 441 5.77 8.83 -17.46
C THR A 441 7.27 9.13 -17.50
N PHE A 442 7.78 9.83 -16.51
CA PHE A 442 9.19 10.15 -16.41
C PHE A 442 10.05 8.88 -16.17
N PHE A 443 9.65 8.03 -15.23
CA PHE A 443 10.36 6.78 -14.96
C PHE A 443 10.38 5.86 -16.19
N ALA A 444 9.27 5.75 -16.91
CA ALA A 444 9.21 5.02 -18.18
C ALA A 444 10.17 5.61 -19.24
N ASP A 445 10.31 6.94 -19.31
CA ASP A 445 11.17 7.58 -20.31
C ASP A 445 12.66 7.41 -19.96
N ILE A 446 13.07 7.55 -18.69
CA ILE A 446 14.45 7.35 -18.26
C ILE A 446 14.91 5.89 -18.32
N THR A 447 14.05 4.93 -18.01
CA THR A 447 14.36 3.50 -18.09
C THR A 447 14.51 3.04 -19.53
N LYS A 448 13.62 3.45 -20.42
CA LYS A 448 13.70 3.18 -21.85
C LYS A 448 14.87 3.92 -22.54
N ASP A 449 15.32 5.04 -21.97
CA ASP A 449 16.44 5.81 -22.50
C ASP A 449 17.75 5.02 -22.54
N VAL A 450 17.92 4.08 -21.61
CA VAL A 450 19.10 3.21 -21.52
C VAL A 450 19.30 2.37 -22.79
N PHE A 451 18.22 1.95 -23.43
CA PHE A 451 18.23 1.10 -24.64
C PHE A 451 18.27 1.90 -25.95
N ARG A 452 18.15 3.24 -25.88
CA ARG A 452 18.28 4.10 -27.07
C ARG A 452 19.70 4.15 -27.58
N SER A 453 19.86 4.43 -28.90
CA SER A 453 21.19 4.74 -29.45
C SER A 453 21.76 6.00 -28.79
N GLU A 454 23.08 6.13 -28.70
CA GLU A 454 23.74 7.29 -28.09
C GLU A 454 23.27 8.64 -28.64
N SER A 455 22.90 8.70 -29.93
CA SER A 455 22.36 9.90 -30.57
C SER A 455 20.96 10.26 -30.10
N ASP A 456 20.18 9.27 -29.64
CA ASP A 456 18.74 9.42 -29.33
C ASP A 456 18.50 9.48 -27.83
N LYS A 457 19.52 9.23 -26.99
CA LYS A 457 19.43 9.37 -25.55
C LYS A 457 19.13 10.80 -25.14
N LYS A 458 18.16 10.97 -24.26
CA LYS A 458 17.69 12.26 -23.73
C LYS A 458 18.30 12.60 -22.36
N TYR A 459 18.60 11.59 -21.55
CA TYR A 459 19.04 11.73 -20.17
C TYR A 459 20.47 11.19 -19.99
N LYS A 460 21.45 11.96 -20.47
CA LYS A 460 22.88 11.56 -20.47
C LYS A 460 23.64 12.01 -19.24
N THR A 461 23.14 13.03 -18.58
CA THR A 461 23.79 13.68 -17.44
C THR A 461 22.83 13.83 -16.29
N ASN A 462 23.35 14.01 -15.06
CA ASN A 462 22.54 14.35 -13.90
C ASN A 462 21.71 15.62 -14.14
N GLU A 463 22.24 16.60 -14.86
CA GLU A 463 21.51 17.81 -15.21
C GLU A 463 20.28 17.54 -16.10
N ASP A 464 20.39 16.61 -17.06
CA ASP A 464 19.24 16.20 -17.89
C ASP A 464 18.16 15.53 -17.04
N LEU A 465 18.57 14.67 -16.09
CA LEU A 465 17.65 14.01 -15.13
C LEU A 465 16.96 15.05 -14.23
N LYS A 466 17.72 15.99 -13.69
CA LYS A 466 17.18 17.08 -12.86
C LYS A 466 16.13 17.91 -13.61
N GLN A 467 16.44 18.32 -14.84
CA GLN A 467 15.46 19.04 -15.69
C GLN A 467 14.22 18.18 -15.99
N GLY A 468 14.37 16.87 -16.09
CA GLY A 468 13.26 15.93 -16.19
C GLY A 468 12.37 15.94 -14.96
N LEU A 469 12.96 15.90 -13.76
CA LEU A 469 12.24 15.96 -12.47
C LEU A 469 11.57 17.34 -12.24
N GLU A 470 12.21 18.43 -12.64
CA GLU A 470 11.60 19.77 -12.60
C GLU A 470 10.32 19.84 -13.47
N LYS A 471 10.32 19.16 -14.62
CA LYS A 471 9.11 19.05 -15.45
C LYS A 471 8.03 18.20 -14.80
N VAL A 472 8.40 17.11 -14.12
CA VAL A 472 7.45 16.28 -13.32
C VAL A 472 6.79 17.16 -12.26
N THR A 473 7.58 17.90 -11.48
CA THR A 473 7.08 18.83 -10.47
C THR A 473 6.09 19.85 -11.05
N GLN A 474 6.44 20.45 -12.21
CA GLN A 474 5.54 21.40 -12.88
C GLN A 474 4.24 20.73 -13.37
N GLN A 475 4.30 19.52 -13.91
CA GLN A 475 3.13 18.78 -14.38
C GLN A 475 2.17 18.42 -13.23
N ILE A 476 2.72 18.03 -12.08
CA ILE A 476 1.92 17.76 -10.87
C ILE A 476 1.25 19.06 -10.41
N SER A 477 1.99 20.16 -10.33
CA SER A 477 1.47 21.47 -9.96
C SER A 477 0.33 21.93 -10.89
N ASP A 478 0.53 21.80 -12.21
CA ASP A 478 -0.49 22.15 -13.20
C ASP A 478 -1.75 21.29 -13.05
N ALA A 479 -1.59 20.00 -12.74
CA ALA A 479 -2.71 19.08 -12.55
C ALA A 479 -3.52 19.45 -11.29
N ILE A 480 -2.85 19.71 -10.17
CA ILE A 480 -3.51 20.14 -8.91
C ILE A 480 -4.31 21.42 -9.13
N HIS A 481 -3.70 22.46 -9.73
CA HIS A 481 -4.38 23.74 -9.97
C HIS A 481 -5.49 23.68 -11.03
N THR A 482 -5.57 22.61 -11.82
CA THR A 482 -6.67 22.43 -12.80
C THR A 482 -7.92 21.88 -12.12
N LEU A 483 -7.78 21.25 -10.95
CA LEU A 483 -8.89 20.69 -10.19
C LEU A 483 -9.51 21.70 -9.20
N GLU A 484 -8.80 22.81 -8.88
CA GLU A 484 -9.30 23.93 -8.10
C GLU A 484 -10.21 24.85 -8.99
#